data_c220f89033647b65cdabe85f5a3c87dc
#
_entry.id   c220f89033647b65cdabe85f5a3c87dc
#
_cell.length_a   1.000
_cell.length_b   1.000
_cell.length_c   1.000
_cell.angle_alpha   90.00
_cell.angle_beta   90.00
_cell.angle_gamma   90.00
#
_symmetry.space_group_name_H-M   'P 1'
#
loop_
_entity.id
_entity.type
_entity.pdbx_description
1 polymer ?
#
loop_
_entity_poly.entity_id
_entity_poly.type
_entity_poly.pdbx_seq_one_letter_code
_entity_poly.pdbx_strand_id
1 'polypeptide(L)'
;GGDLHSGRWWWCSDRQAATPLASGVHALSNAALNEPWPKVRRLSAALEEALRGDAAALAERLFTLLGERDVAADADLPATGVGIERERLLSPIFITTPDGRYGTRCSTLVLGERDGQSWRLQVIERTHDRRGDSSAERRVTFDRWPQPGHRPAVN
;
A
#
# COMPACT_ATOMS: atom_id res chain seq x y z
N GLY A 1 9.16 -9.15 -1.19
CA GLY A 1 9.14 -9.99 -2.40
C GLY A 1 8.05 -11.04 -2.34
N GLY A 2 7.70 -11.61 -3.48
CA GLY A 2 6.68 -12.66 -3.55
C GLY A 2 6.83 -13.52 -4.80
N ASP A 3 6.38 -14.76 -4.67
CA ASP A 3 6.26 -15.70 -5.77
C ASP A 3 4.77 -16.04 -5.96
N LEU A 4 4.17 -15.50 -7.00
CA LEU A 4 2.76 -15.71 -7.33
C LEU A 4 2.44 -17.17 -7.68
N HIS A 5 3.42 -17.94 -8.21
CA HIS A 5 3.21 -19.33 -8.56
C HIS A 5 2.99 -20.21 -7.32
N SER A 6 3.87 -20.09 -6.34
CA SER A 6 3.75 -20.81 -5.07
C SER A 6 2.85 -20.13 -4.05
N GLY A 7 2.47 -18.86 -4.27
CA GLY A 7 1.72 -18.04 -3.32
C GLY A 7 2.53 -17.67 -2.08
N ARG A 8 3.85 -17.80 -2.12
CA ARG A 8 4.71 -17.48 -0.99
C ARG A 8 5.21 -16.06 -1.08
N TRP A 9 5.20 -15.37 0.05
CA TRP A 9 5.61 -13.98 0.17
C TRP A 9 6.66 -13.84 1.26
N TRP A 10 7.59 -12.89 1.08
CA TRP A 10 8.65 -12.59 2.05
C TRP A 10 8.76 -11.08 2.23
N TRP A 11 9.06 -10.70 3.43
CA TRP A 11 9.49 -9.36 3.75
C TRP A 11 10.98 -9.35 4.09
N CYS A 12 11.68 -8.32 3.64
CA CYS A 12 13.08 -8.07 3.97
C CYS A 12 13.37 -6.57 3.94
N SER A 13 14.41 -6.17 4.64
CA SER A 13 14.93 -4.80 4.61
C SER A 13 16.46 -4.83 4.60
N ASP A 14 17.07 -3.64 4.57
CA ASP A 14 18.51 -3.46 4.79
C ASP A 14 18.99 -3.90 6.18
N ARG A 15 18.05 -4.06 7.12
CA ARG A 15 18.32 -4.40 8.54
C ARG A 15 17.81 -5.77 8.94
N GLN A 16 17.05 -6.45 8.10
CA GLN A 16 16.43 -7.72 8.43
C GLN A 16 16.45 -8.67 7.23
N ALA A 17 16.89 -9.90 7.49
CA ALA A 17 16.86 -10.98 6.51
C ALA A 17 15.44 -11.31 6.06
N ALA A 18 15.32 -11.94 4.89
CA ALA A 18 14.04 -12.32 4.34
C ALA A 18 13.27 -13.25 5.28
N THR A 19 12.08 -12.82 5.67
CA THR A 19 11.18 -13.55 6.59
C THR A 19 9.90 -13.91 5.83
N PRO A 20 9.45 -15.17 5.86
CA PRO A 20 8.20 -15.58 5.24
C PRO A 20 7.01 -14.82 5.85
N LEU A 21 6.06 -14.42 5.01
CA LEU A 21 4.80 -13.82 5.44
C LEU A 21 3.71 -14.88 5.50
N ALA A 22 2.95 -14.90 6.60
CA ALA A 22 1.71 -15.65 6.69
C ALA A 22 0.63 -15.01 5.80
N SER A 23 -0.43 -15.76 5.51
CA SER A 23 -1.63 -15.18 4.88
C SER A 23 -2.28 -14.16 5.81
N GLY A 24 -2.74 -13.07 5.26
CA GLY A 24 -3.40 -12.01 6.03
C GLY A 24 -3.02 -10.62 5.53
N VAL A 25 -3.48 -9.62 6.27
CA VAL A 25 -3.15 -8.22 6.00
C VAL A 25 -1.82 -7.87 6.67
N HIS A 26 -0.93 -7.31 5.87
CA HIS A 26 0.35 -6.78 6.32
C HIS A 26 0.49 -5.34 5.86
N ALA A 27 1.05 -4.50 6.70
CA ALA A 27 1.29 -3.10 6.38
C ALA A 27 2.71 -2.68 6.71
N LEU A 28 3.26 -1.82 5.86
CA LEU A 28 4.59 -1.26 6.01
C LEU A 28 4.52 0.26 5.90
N SER A 29 5.12 0.94 6.84
CA SER A 29 5.39 2.37 6.79
C SER A 29 6.91 2.59 6.83
N ASN A 30 7.38 3.65 7.47
CA ASN A 30 8.81 3.99 7.58
C ASN A 30 9.51 3.28 8.75
N ALA A 31 8.99 2.16 9.21
CA ALA A 31 9.53 1.34 10.30
C ALA A 31 9.53 -0.15 9.92
N ALA A 32 9.50 -1.05 10.89
CA ALA A 32 9.38 -2.48 10.62
C ALA A 32 8.00 -2.85 10.05
N LEU A 33 7.93 -4.02 9.42
CA LEU A 33 6.65 -4.56 8.96
C LEU A 33 5.68 -4.69 10.15
N ASN A 34 4.44 -4.28 9.94
CA ASN A 34 3.36 -4.30 10.94
C ASN A 34 3.67 -3.48 12.22
N GLU A 35 4.66 -2.58 12.19
CA GLU A 35 4.89 -1.65 13.29
C GLU A 35 3.60 -0.86 13.54
N PRO A 36 3.04 -0.88 14.77
CA PRO A 36 1.66 -0.44 15.02
C PRO A 36 1.50 1.08 15.10
N TRP A 37 2.05 1.80 14.14
CA TRP A 37 1.78 3.23 14.00
C TRP A 37 0.30 3.50 13.72
N PRO A 38 -0.25 4.67 14.10
CA PRO A 38 -1.67 4.98 13.92
C PRO A 38 -2.20 4.68 12.51
N LYS A 39 -1.49 5.16 11.48
CA LYS A 39 -1.87 4.92 10.08
C LYS A 39 -1.79 3.43 9.68
N VAL A 40 -0.85 2.67 10.22
CA VAL A 40 -0.72 1.23 9.97
C VAL A 40 -1.92 0.49 10.55
N ARG A 41 -2.27 0.77 11.82
CA ARG A 41 -3.43 0.15 12.47
C ARG A 41 -4.73 0.47 11.73
N ARG A 42 -4.96 1.76 11.40
CA ARG A 42 -6.17 2.20 10.69
C ARG A 42 -6.29 1.56 9.32
N LEU A 43 -5.21 1.62 8.51
CA LEU A 43 -5.24 1.08 7.17
C LEU A 43 -5.42 -0.44 7.16
N SER A 44 -4.76 -1.17 8.07
CA SER A 44 -4.90 -2.63 8.18
C SER A 44 -6.33 -3.04 8.53
N ALA A 45 -6.92 -2.41 9.55
CA ALA A 45 -8.30 -2.70 9.95
C ALA A 45 -9.31 -2.38 8.83
N ALA A 46 -9.14 -1.22 8.18
CA ALA A 46 -10.00 -0.80 7.09
C ALA A 46 -9.84 -1.68 5.83
N LEU A 47 -8.63 -2.15 5.54
CA LEU A 47 -8.38 -3.11 4.45
C LEU A 47 -9.06 -4.47 4.74
N GLU A 48 -8.94 -4.99 5.96
CA GLU A 48 -9.64 -6.23 6.34
C GLU A 48 -11.14 -6.12 6.15
N GLU A 49 -11.74 -4.98 6.50
CA GLU A 49 -13.17 -4.73 6.29
C GLU A 49 -13.51 -4.60 4.79
N ALA A 50 -12.70 -3.88 4.03
CA ALA A 50 -12.90 -3.71 2.60
C ALA A 50 -12.86 -5.06 1.85
N LEU A 51 -11.99 -5.98 2.26
CA LEU A 51 -11.86 -7.31 1.66
C LEU A 51 -13.05 -8.24 1.92
N ARG A 52 -13.88 -7.95 2.94
CA ARG A 52 -15.13 -8.71 3.20
C ARG A 52 -16.30 -8.25 2.34
N GLY A 53 -16.17 -7.10 1.70
CA GLY A 53 -17.25 -6.51 0.93
C GLY A 53 -17.26 -6.91 -0.54
N ASP A 54 -18.06 -6.18 -1.34
CA ASP A 54 -18.19 -6.42 -2.77
C ASP A 54 -16.87 -6.16 -3.53
N ALA A 55 -16.45 -7.17 -4.30
CA ALA A 55 -15.23 -7.11 -5.10
C ALA A 55 -15.30 -6.03 -6.20
N ALA A 56 -16.49 -5.79 -6.77
CA ALA A 56 -16.65 -4.77 -7.82
C ALA A 56 -16.37 -3.36 -7.32
N ALA A 57 -16.66 -3.08 -6.03
CA ALA A 57 -16.40 -1.79 -5.41
C ALA A 57 -15.04 -1.71 -4.69
N LEU A 58 -14.27 -2.80 -4.67
CA LEU A 58 -13.05 -2.90 -3.85
C LEU A 58 -12.03 -1.79 -4.21
N ALA A 59 -11.75 -1.58 -5.49
CA ALA A 59 -10.75 -0.61 -5.91
C ALA A 59 -11.07 0.81 -5.41
N GLU A 60 -12.33 1.25 -5.55
CA GLU A 60 -12.75 2.59 -5.10
C GLU A 60 -12.69 2.71 -3.57
N ARG A 61 -13.09 1.67 -2.84
CA ARG A 61 -12.93 1.66 -1.37
C ARG A 61 -11.48 1.77 -0.95
N LEU A 62 -10.57 1.04 -1.62
CA LEU A 62 -9.14 1.10 -1.31
C LEU A 62 -8.56 2.48 -1.64
N PHE A 63 -8.96 3.13 -2.74
CA PHE A 63 -8.54 4.49 -3.02
C PHE A 63 -9.08 5.50 -2.00
N THR A 64 -10.29 5.30 -1.51
CA THR A 64 -10.84 6.11 -0.41
C THR A 64 -9.98 5.98 0.84
N LEU A 65 -9.60 4.76 1.23
CA LEU A 65 -8.72 4.49 2.37
C LEU A 65 -7.32 5.10 2.19
N LEU A 66 -6.73 4.97 0.98
CA LEU A 66 -5.45 5.58 0.66
C LEU A 66 -5.49 7.11 0.63
N GLY A 67 -6.68 7.69 0.51
CA GLY A 67 -6.93 9.14 0.54
C GLY A 67 -7.17 9.71 1.94
N GLU A 68 -7.15 8.90 3.01
CA GLU A 68 -7.42 9.36 4.38
C GLU A 68 -6.35 10.33 4.88
N ARG A 69 -6.81 11.49 5.39
CA ARG A 69 -5.95 12.61 5.83
C ARG A 69 -6.01 12.88 7.32
N ASP A 70 -6.57 11.98 8.10
CA ASP A 70 -6.74 12.16 9.54
C ASP A 70 -5.41 12.15 10.27
N VAL A 71 -5.15 13.23 10.99
CA VAL A 71 -3.96 13.37 11.84
C VAL A 71 -4.18 12.56 13.11
N ALA A 72 -3.15 11.81 13.51
CA ALA A 72 -3.20 11.05 14.76
C ALA A 72 -3.10 11.98 16.00
N ALA A 73 -3.67 11.54 17.11
CA ALA A 73 -3.49 12.22 18.39
C ALA A 73 -2.01 12.21 18.81
N ASP A 74 -1.54 13.25 19.46
CA ASP A 74 -0.14 13.40 19.88
C ASP A 74 0.37 12.23 20.71
N ALA A 75 -0.48 11.70 21.59
CA ALA A 75 -0.14 10.57 22.46
C ALA A 75 0.11 9.26 21.68
N ASP A 76 -0.38 9.16 20.44
CA ASP A 76 -0.24 8.00 19.57
C ASP A 76 0.89 8.15 18.55
N LEU A 77 1.48 9.35 18.43
CA LEU A 77 2.52 9.62 17.44
C LEU A 77 3.80 8.86 17.77
N PRO A 78 4.51 8.34 16.76
CA PRO A 78 5.82 7.73 16.98
C PRO A 78 6.85 8.80 17.35
N ALA A 79 7.85 8.42 18.15
CA ALA A 79 8.98 9.28 18.48
C ALA A 79 10.17 8.95 17.59
N THR A 80 10.13 9.35 16.30
CA THR A 80 11.20 9.04 15.35
C THR A 80 12.34 10.04 15.36
N GLY A 81 12.24 11.11 16.19
CA GLY A 81 13.26 12.12 16.32
C GLY A 81 13.12 13.31 15.36
N VAL A 82 12.07 13.35 14.54
CA VAL A 82 11.85 14.46 13.60
C VAL A 82 11.11 15.66 14.23
N GLY A 83 10.66 15.52 15.48
CA GLY A 83 9.90 16.52 16.23
C GLY A 83 8.40 16.42 16.00
N ILE A 84 7.62 16.82 17.04
CA ILE A 84 6.18 16.60 17.11
C ILE A 84 5.40 17.18 15.92
N GLU A 85 5.78 18.36 15.43
CA GLU A 85 5.11 19.00 14.30
C GLU A 85 5.24 18.17 13.00
N ARG A 86 6.41 17.59 12.79
CA ARG A 86 6.61 16.69 11.64
C ARG A 86 5.94 15.36 11.84
N GLU A 87 5.93 14.81 13.05
CA GLU A 87 5.19 13.58 13.34
C GLU A 87 3.69 13.76 13.04
N ARG A 88 3.09 14.90 13.43
CA ARG A 88 1.70 15.22 13.07
C ARG A 88 1.50 15.26 11.56
N LEU A 89 2.35 16.00 10.83
CA LEU A 89 2.25 16.14 9.37
C LEU A 89 2.41 14.80 8.63
N LEU A 90 3.19 13.87 9.17
CA LEU A 90 3.49 12.58 8.55
C LEU A 90 2.56 11.46 9.05
N SER A 91 1.68 11.74 10.00
CA SER A 91 0.79 10.73 10.62
C SER A 91 -0.37 10.26 9.74
N PRO A 92 -0.93 11.04 8.79
CA PRO A 92 -1.97 10.57 7.89
C PRO A 92 -1.49 9.47 6.94
N ILE A 93 -2.44 8.70 6.38
CA ILE A 93 -2.18 7.78 5.26
C ILE A 93 -1.83 8.62 4.03
N PHE A 94 -2.68 9.59 3.69
CA PHE A 94 -2.43 10.55 2.61
C PHE A 94 -1.82 11.82 3.17
N ILE A 95 -0.59 12.10 2.79
CA ILE A 95 0.16 13.25 3.28
C ILE A 95 0.04 14.40 2.30
N THR A 96 -0.24 15.61 2.82
CA THR A 96 -0.15 16.87 2.08
C THR A 96 0.36 17.93 3.04
N THR A 97 1.53 18.50 2.75
CA THR A 97 2.05 19.61 3.56
C THR A 97 1.43 20.93 3.12
N PRO A 98 1.23 21.90 4.03
CA PRO A 98 0.59 23.17 3.72
C PRO A 98 1.30 23.97 2.62
N ASP A 99 2.61 23.82 2.49
CA ASP A 99 3.42 24.46 1.45
C ASP A 99 3.45 23.70 0.12
N GLY A 100 2.82 22.52 0.05
CA GLY A 100 2.77 21.66 -1.13
C GLY A 100 4.13 21.11 -1.59
N ARG A 101 5.18 21.22 -0.75
CA ARG A 101 6.53 20.74 -1.10
C ARG A 101 6.70 19.25 -0.88
N TYR A 102 5.98 18.69 0.07
CA TYR A 102 6.00 17.28 0.39
C TYR A 102 4.58 16.72 0.47
N GLY A 103 4.39 15.50 -0.02
CA GLY A 103 3.09 14.85 0.04
C GLY A 103 3.03 13.57 -0.78
N THR A 104 1.91 12.88 -0.69
CA THR A 104 1.60 11.69 -1.49
C THR A 104 1.47 12.08 -2.95
N ARG A 105 2.31 11.49 -3.81
CA ARG A 105 2.37 11.80 -5.25
C ARG A 105 1.57 10.84 -6.09
N CYS A 106 1.42 9.61 -5.64
CA CYS A 106 0.58 8.61 -6.29
C CYS A 106 0.04 7.63 -5.26
N SER A 107 -1.07 7.01 -5.61
CA SER A 107 -1.66 5.86 -4.93
C SER A 107 -1.79 4.74 -5.93
N THR A 108 -1.19 3.57 -5.64
CA THR A 108 -1.17 2.45 -6.57
C THR A 108 -1.82 1.22 -5.94
N LEU A 109 -2.73 0.61 -6.65
CA LEU A 109 -3.32 -0.68 -6.31
C LEU A 109 -2.79 -1.75 -7.27
N VAL A 110 -2.43 -2.89 -6.72
CA VAL A 110 -2.15 -4.11 -7.47
C VAL A 110 -3.12 -5.16 -6.99
N LEU A 111 -4.10 -5.48 -7.82
CA LEU A 111 -5.14 -6.46 -7.52
C LEU A 111 -4.83 -7.73 -8.29
N GLY A 112 -4.71 -8.85 -7.57
CA GLY A 112 -4.47 -10.17 -8.15
C GLY A 112 -5.63 -11.11 -7.86
N GLU A 113 -6.17 -11.71 -8.88
CA GLU A 113 -7.18 -12.75 -8.81
C GLU A 113 -6.63 -14.04 -9.40
N ARG A 114 -6.79 -15.15 -8.67
CA ARG A 114 -6.31 -16.44 -9.14
C ARG A 114 -7.33 -17.05 -10.11
N ASP A 115 -6.82 -17.42 -11.30
CA ASP A 115 -7.58 -18.11 -12.33
C ASP A 115 -6.86 -19.44 -12.67
N GLY A 116 -7.28 -20.51 -12.01
CA GLY A 116 -6.62 -21.81 -12.10
C GLY A 116 -5.16 -21.76 -11.66
N GLN A 117 -4.22 -21.98 -12.60
CA GLN A 117 -2.77 -21.93 -12.35
C GLN A 117 -2.14 -20.57 -12.70
N SER A 118 -2.93 -19.63 -13.19
CA SER A 118 -2.49 -18.28 -13.54
C SER A 118 -3.12 -17.23 -12.64
N TRP A 119 -2.70 -15.99 -12.81
CA TRP A 119 -3.26 -14.83 -12.14
C TRP A 119 -3.73 -13.82 -13.17
N ARG A 120 -4.89 -13.24 -12.94
CA ARG A 120 -5.26 -11.96 -13.53
C ARG A 120 -4.76 -10.85 -12.62
N LEU A 121 -3.99 -9.93 -13.16
CA LEU A 121 -3.50 -8.78 -12.40
C LEU A 121 -4.06 -7.49 -12.97
N GLN A 122 -4.48 -6.61 -12.10
CA GLN A 122 -4.86 -5.25 -12.42
C GLN A 122 -4.00 -4.29 -11.61
N VAL A 123 -3.32 -3.38 -12.29
CA VAL A 123 -2.57 -2.28 -11.69
C VAL A 123 -3.31 -0.99 -11.98
N ILE A 124 -3.67 -0.25 -10.93
CA ILE A 124 -4.35 1.03 -11.04
C ILE A 124 -3.54 2.04 -10.25
N GLU A 125 -3.15 3.13 -10.91
CA GLU A 125 -2.40 4.21 -10.27
C GLU A 125 -3.13 5.53 -10.44
N ARG A 126 -3.34 6.24 -9.33
CA ARG A 126 -3.80 7.63 -9.29
C ARG A 126 -2.63 8.54 -8.96
N THR A 127 -2.35 9.47 -9.85
CA THR A 127 -1.36 10.54 -9.61
C THR A 127 -2.04 11.72 -8.93
N HIS A 128 -1.35 12.35 -8.00
CA HIS A 128 -1.86 13.48 -7.23
C HIS A 128 -1.00 14.73 -7.50
N ASP A 129 -1.66 15.88 -7.60
CA ASP A 129 -1.00 17.17 -7.69
C ASP A 129 -0.44 17.63 -6.33
N ARG A 130 0.09 18.85 -6.26
CA ARG A 130 0.65 19.41 -5.02
C ARG A 130 -0.40 19.69 -3.95
N ARG A 131 -1.67 19.81 -4.32
CA ARG A 131 -2.80 19.99 -3.38
C ARG A 131 -3.37 18.65 -2.91
N GLY A 132 -2.92 17.57 -3.57
CA GLY A 132 -3.38 16.21 -3.30
C GLY A 132 -4.68 15.88 -4.03
N ASP A 133 -5.05 16.65 -5.06
CA ASP A 133 -6.15 16.31 -5.94
C ASP A 133 -5.69 15.28 -6.97
N SER A 134 -6.57 14.34 -7.32
CA SER A 134 -6.26 13.36 -8.36
C SER A 134 -6.19 14.04 -9.72
N SER A 135 -5.04 13.96 -10.37
CA SER A 135 -4.77 14.61 -11.65
C SER A 135 -4.81 13.64 -12.83
N ALA A 136 -4.58 12.36 -12.61
CA ALA A 136 -4.64 11.32 -13.63
C ALA A 136 -4.85 9.94 -13.02
N GLU A 137 -5.46 9.05 -13.78
CA GLU A 137 -5.53 7.62 -13.48
C GLU A 137 -4.97 6.82 -14.65
N ARG A 138 -4.16 5.82 -14.34
CA ARG A 138 -3.70 4.82 -15.29
C ARG A 138 -4.13 3.44 -14.83
N ARG A 139 -4.55 2.60 -15.77
CA ARG A 139 -4.95 1.22 -15.51
C ARG A 139 -4.28 0.30 -16.52
N VAL A 140 -3.66 -0.78 -16.00
CA VAL A 140 -3.06 -1.84 -16.80
C VAL A 140 -3.62 -3.16 -16.30
N THR A 141 -4.05 -4.02 -17.23
CA THR A 141 -4.55 -5.35 -16.93
C THR A 141 -3.71 -6.40 -17.63
N PHE A 142 -3.36 -7.43 -16.89
CA PHE A 142 -2.72 -8.64 -17.39
C PHE A 142 -3.71 -9.79 -17.19
N ASP A 143 -4.33 -10.25 -18.28
CA ASP A 143 -5.34 -11.33 -18.22
C ASP A 143 -4.72 -12.67 -17.80
N ARG A 144 -3.42 -12.81 -17.99
CA ARG A 144 -2.65 -13.97 -17.55
C ARG A 144 -1.26 -13.55 -17.09
N TRP A 145 -0.89 -13.91 -15.84
CA TRP A 145 0.44 -13.69 -15.29
C TRP A 145 0.99 -15.00 -14.68
N PRO A 146 2.27 -15.38 -14.88
CA PRO A 146 3.23 -14.71 -15.78
C PRO A 146 2.81 -14.79 -17.24
N GLN A 147 3.30 -13.84 -18.04
CA GLN A 147 3.08 -13.86 -19.50
C GLN A 147 3.75 -15.10 -20.11
N PRO A 148 3.10 -15.81 -21.07
CA PRO A 148 3.73 -16.91 -21.78
C PRO A 148 5.04 -16.46 -22.42
N GLY A 149 6.15 -17.20 -22.12
CA GLY A 149 7.47 -16.89 -22.67
C GLY A 149 8.32 -15.90 -21.85
N HIS A 150 7.78 -15.27 -20.80
CA HIS A 150 8.55 -14.45 -19.88
C HIS A 150 9.31 -15.34 -18.89
N ARG A 151 10.58 -15.66 -19.17
CA ARG A 151 11.50 -16.19 -18.16
C ARG A 151 12.05 -15.02 -17.37
N PRO A 152 11.86 -14.97 -16.04
CA PRO A 152 12.57 -13.97 -15.23
C PRO A 152 14.07 -14.18 -15.45
N ALA A 153 14.80 -13.10 -15.73
CA ALA A 153 16.25 -13.14 -15.74
C ALA A 153 16.70 -13.52 -14.32
N VAL A 154 17.29 -14.67 -14.18
CA VAL A 154 17.95 -15.10 -12.94
C VAL A 154 19.32 -14.45 -12.98
N ASN A 155 19.50 -13.37 -12.22
CA ASN A 155 20.81 -12.85 -11.85
C ASN A 155 21.23 -13.47 -10.53
#